data_7c7c74991ebf956ee3398a58d8da7f31
#
_entry.id   7c7c74991ebf956ee3398a58d8da7f31
#
_cell.length_a   1.000
_cell.length_b   1.000
_cell.length_c   1.000
_cell.angle_alpha   90.00
_cell.angle_beta   90.00
_cell.angle_gamma   90.00
#
_symmetry.space_group_name_H-M   'P 1'
#
loop_
_entity.id
_entity.type
_entity.pdbx_description
1 polymer ?
#
loop_
_entity_poly.entity_id
_entity_poly.type
_entity_poly.pdbx_seq_one_letter_code
_entity_poly.pdbx_strand_id
1 'polypeptide(L)'
;FDIIADPNLKPKSIHVSCFDSAPLSVDFEFILKDNIDLFKIGLDALEILCPDNLNLGLKKSQKFLINELSDYNFTVFDGPHPSGNVGVQIHHINPINSGDVVWIIKPEDIITIGSFLKTGEFCPNRTIAVSGPPVNNPMYFKTRVGAKLNSILNHINFNDNCLLYTSDAAD
;
A
#
# COMPACT_ATOMS: atom_id res chain seq x y z
N PHE A 1 4.25 -16.16 -3.29
CA PHE A 1 4.09 -14.79 -2.76
C PHE A 1 4.72 -14.74 -1.37
N ASP A 2 4.99 -13.55 -0.81
CA ASP A 2 5.67 -13.29 0.48
C ASP A 2 7.13 -13.79 0.57
N ILE A 3 7.80 -13.89 -0.57
CA ILE A 3 9.24 -14.09 -0.61
C ILE A 3 9.90 -12.72 -0.41
N ILE A 4 10.80 -12.65 0.59
CA ILE A 4 11.58 -11.43 0.84
C ILE A 4 12.44 -11.15 -0.39
N ALA A 5 12.45 -9.89 -0.84
CA ALA A 5 13.27 -9.47 -1.98
C ALA A 5 14.77 -9.72 -1.70
N ASP A 6 15.43 -10.47 -2.58
CA ASP A 6 16.87 -10.69 -2.49
C ASP A 6 17.61 -9.47 -3.07
N PRO A 7 18.42 -8.75 -2.26
CA PRO A 7 19.15 -7.58 -2.71
C PRO A 7 20.18 -7.86 -3.81
N ASN A 8 20.56 -9.12 -4.01
CA ASN A 8 21.49 -9.52 -5.06
C ASN A 8 20.80 -9.76 -6.41
N LEU A 9 19.47 -9.84 -6.43
CA LEU A 9 18.68 -10.03 -7.65
C LEU A 9 18.12 -8.69 -8.13
N LYS A 10 18.41 -8.35 -9.39
CA LYS A 10 17.80 -7.17 -10.01
C LYS A 10 16.38 -7.51 -10.46
N PRO A 11 15.35 -6.79 -10.00
CA PRO A 11 13.99 -7.04 -10.46
C PRO A 11 13.82 -6.61 -11.92
N LYS A 12 12.97 -7.35 -12.65
CA LYS A 12 12.49 -6.97 -13.98
C LYS A 12 11.61 -5.71 -13.90
N SER A 13 10.82 -5.61 -12.85
CA SER A 13 9.92 -4.48 -12.58
C SER A 13 9.56 -4.39 -11.10
N ILE A 14 9.19 -3.18 -10.69
CA ILE A 14 8.63 -2.90 -9.35
C ILE A 14 7.18 -2.44 -9.53
N HIS A 15 6.27 -3.00 -8.75
CA HIS A 15 4.84 -2.67 -8.80
C HIS A 15 4.32 -2.19 -7.46
N VAL A 16 3.52 -1.14 -7.52
CA VAL A 16 2.87 -0.49 -6.38
C VAL A 16 1.39 -0.37 -6.66
N SER A 17 0.54 -1.07 -5.92
CA SER A 17 -0.89 -0.79 -5.96
C SER A 17 -1.22 0.33 -4.96
N CYS A 18 -1.68 1.47 -5.47
CA CYS A 18 -2.07 2.62 -4.65
C CYS A 18 -3.55 2.58 -4.23
N PHE A 19 -4.23 1.45 -4.42
CA PHE A 19 -5.59 1.22 -3.91
C PHE A 19 -5.79 -0.25 -3.59
N ASP A 20 -6.73 -0.50 -2.69
CA ASP A 20 -7.25 -1.84 -2.42
C ASP A 20 -8.71 -1.88 -2.86
N SER A 21 -9.15 -2.98 -3.41
CA SER A 21 -10.53 -3.20 -3.84
C SER A 21 -11.31 -4.13 -2.92
N ALA A 22 -10.67 -4.66 -1.87
CA ALA A 22 -11.36 -5.48 -0.88
C ALA A 22 -12.36 -4.65 -0.07
N PRO A 23 -13.48 -5.24 0.38
CA PRO A 23 -14.43 -4.57 1.25
C PRO A 23 -13.75 -4.10 2.54
N LEU A 24 -14.10 -2.88 3.01
CA LEU A 24 -13.58 -2.28 4.25
C LEU A 24 -12.06 -2.04 4.27
N SER A 25 -11.40 -2.13 3.13
CA SER A 25 -9.97 -1.84 3.02
C SER A 25 -9.64 -0.37 3.29
N VAL A 26 -8.36 -0.13 3.55
CA VAL A 26 -7.79 1.20 3.76
C VAL A 26 -7.91 2.05 2.49
N ASP A 27 -8.28 3.31 2.63
CA ASP A 27 -8.19 4.29 1.55
C ASP A 27 -6.77 4.86 1.47
N PHE A 28 -6.00 4.38 0.50
CA PHE A 28 -4.64 4.87 0.29
C PHE A 28 -4.57 6.32 -0.20
N GLU A 29 -5.59 6.84 -0.88
CA GLU A 29 -5.62 8.26 -1.24
C GLU A 29 -5.66 9.14 0.01
N PHE A 30 -6.45 8.74 1.02
CA PHE A 30 -6.48 9.43 2.31
C PHE A 30 -5.12 9.43 3.01
N ILE A 31 -4.42 8.29 3.01
CA ILE A 31 -3.10 8.17 3.66
C ILE A 31 -2.02 8.95 2.90
N LEU A 32 -2.02 8.84 1.58
CA LEU A 32 -1.00 9.43 0.72
C LEU A 32 -1.12 10.96 0.64
N LYS A 33 -2.33 11.50 0.74
CA LYS A 33 -2.57 12.93 0.66
C LYS A 33 -1.73 13.75 1.64
N ASP A 34 -1.62 13.29 2.88
CA ASP A 34 -0.82 13.97 3.92
C ASP A 34 0.68 13.68 3.81
N ASN A 35 1.09 12.71 3.00
CA ASN A 35 2.47 12.21 2.90
C ASN A 35 3.00 12.20 1.46
N ILE A 36 2.37 12.96 0.57
CA ILE A 36 2.66 12.86 -0.88
C ILE A 36 4.13 13.19 -1.20
N ASP A 37 4.72 14.18 -0.51
CA ASP A 37 6.12 14.55 -0.73
C ASP A 37 7.08 13.41 -0.32
N LEU A 38 6.80 12.74 0.80
CA LEU A 38 7.59 11.60 1.26
C LEU A 38 7.42 10.41 0.32
N PHE A 39 6.21 10.22 -0.17
CA PHE A 39 5.90 9.17 -1.14
C PHE A 39 6.69 9.38 -2.44
N LYS A 40 6.72 10.62 -2.98
CA LYS A 40 7.49 10.97 -4.18
C LYS A 40 9.00 10.72 -3.98
N ILE A 41 9.57 11.16 -2.85
CA ILE A 41 10.98 10.87 -2.53
C ILE A 41 11.27 9.36 -2.53
N GLY A 42 10.36 8.56 -1.98
CA GLY A 42 10.48 7.11 -1.99
C GLY A 42 10.36 6.51 -3.39
N LEU A 43 9.46 7.03 -4.23
CA LEU A 43 9.31 6.62 -5.63
C LEU A 43 10.58 6.93 -6.43
N ASP A 44 11.16 8.12 -6.28
CA ASP A 44 12.40 8.52 -6.95
C ASP A 44 13.55 7.55 -6.65
N ALA A 45 13.65 7.12 -5.37
CA ALA A 45 14.64 6.12 -4.98
C ALA A 45 14.39 4.75 -5.64
N LEU A 46 13.13 4.33 -5.76
CA LEU A 46 12.76 3.07 -6.43
C LEU A 46 13.01 3.14 -7.94
N GLU A 47 12.81 4.31 -8.55
CA GLU A 47 13.08 4.50 -9.98
C GLU A 47 14.57 4.39 -10.29
N ILE A 48 15.45 4.84 -9.38
CA ILE A 48 16.90 4.61 -9.49
C ILE A 48 17.24 3.11 -9.45
N LEU A 49 16.53 2.33 -8.61
CA LEU A 49 16.75 0.88 -8.52
C LEU A 49 16.27 0.12 -9.76
N CYS A 50 15.18 0.56 -10.37
CA CYS A 50 14.56 -0.11 -11.51
C CYS A 50 14.08 0.92 -12.55
N PRO A 51 15.02 1.54 -13.29
CA PRO A 51 14.69 2.59 -14.26
C PRO A 51 13.68 2.10 -15.30
N ASP A 52 12.72 2.95 -15.62
CA ASP A 52 11.66 2.74 -16.62
C ASP A 52 10.69 1.57 -16.33
N ASN A 53 10.85 0.88 -15.20
CA ASN A 53 10.05 -0.29 -14.86
C ASN A 53 9.40 -0.21 -13.45
N LEU A 54 9.27 0.99 -12.91
CA LEU A 54 8.41 1.27 -11.76
C LEU A 54 6.99 1.53 -12.27
N ASN A 55 6.03 0.72 -11.82
CA ASN A 55 4.64 0.78 -12.28
C ASN A 55 3.69 1.03 -11.11
N LEU A 56 2.91 2.10 -11.19
CA LEU A 56 1.90 2.44 -10.19
C LEU A 56 0.52 2.02 -10.68
N GLY A 57 -0.25 1.33 -9.84
CA GLY A 57 -1.65 1.04 -10.08
C GLY A 57 -2.54 2.05 -9.35
N LEU A 58 -3.30 2.86 -10.09
CA LEU A 58 -4.21 3.86 -9.53
C LEU A 58 -5.66 3.51 -9.85
N LYS A 59 -6.59 3.87 -8.96
CA LYS A 59 -8.02 3.73 -9.22
C LYS A 59 -8.54 4.96 -9.96
N LYS A 60 -9.43 4.78 -10.89
CA LYS A 60 -10.04 5.88 -11.69
C LYS A 60 -10.67 6.99 -10.85
N SER A 61 -11.14 6.66 -9.65
CA SER A 61 -11.72 7.65 -8.72
C SER A 61 -10.68 8.51 -8.00
N GLN A 62 -9.42 8.07 -7.91
CA GLN A 62 -8.33 8.75 -7.19
C GLN A 62 -7.77 9.93 -8.00
N LYS A 63 -8.58 10.98 -8.18
CA LYS A 63 -8.22 12.13 -9.02
C LYS A 63 -7.02 12.92 -8.48
N PHE A 64 -6.91 13.03 -7.15
CA PHE A 64 -5.78 13.68 -6.52
C PHE A 64 -4.47 12.95 -6.86
N LEU A 65 -4.41 11.64 -6.65
CA LEU A 65 -3.20 10.86 -6.94
C LEU A 65 -2.85 10.85 -8.43
N ILE A 66 -3.84 10.76 -9.32
CA ILE A 66 -3.62 10.83 -10.77
C ILE A 66 -2.94 12.15 -11.16
N ASN A 67 -3.34 13.26 -10.56
CA ASN A 67 -2.73 14.56 -10.84
C ASN A 67 -1.33 14.68 -10.22
N GLU A 68 -1.17 14.28 -8.95
CA GLU A 68 0.10 14.41 -8.22
C GLU A 68 1.21 13.50 -8.77
N LEU A 69 0.83 12.34 -9.31
CA LEU A 69 1.76 11.32 -9.80
C LEU A 69 1.89 11.31 -11.33
N SER A 70 1.52 12.40 -12.00
CA SER A 70 1.57 12.53 -13.47
C SER A 70 2.95 12.32 -14.06
N ASP A 71 4.00 12.57 -13.30
CA ASP A 71 5.39 12.44 -13.72
C ASP A 71 5.92 11.00 -13.65
N TYR A 72 5.16 10.09 -13.04
CA TYR A 72 5.52 8.68 -12.89
C TYR A 72 4.72 7.80 -13.86
N ASN A 73 5.25 6.63 -14.15
CA ASN A 73 4.53 5.64 -14.96
C ASN A 73 3.41 5.01 -14.15
N PHE A 74 2.15 5.25 -14.52
CA PHE A 74 0.99 4.66 -13.86
C PHE A 74 -0.03 4.10 -14.83
N THR A 75 -0.77 3.12 -14.36
CA THR A 75 -1.94 2.55 -15.05
C THR A 75 -3.18 2.77 -14.21
N VAL A 76 -4.25 3.26 -14.85
CA VAL A 76 -5.54 3.46 -14.20
C VAL A 76 -6.39 2.22 -14.34
N PHE A 77 -6.83 1.70 -13.20
CA PHE A 77 -7.74 0.57 -13.11
C PHE A 77 -9.15 1.03 -12.74
N ASP A 78 -10.13 0.31 -13.27
CA ASP A 78 -11.54 0.48 -12.96
C ASP A 78 -12.19 -0.89 -12.92
N GLY A 79 -12.95 -1.19 -11.87
CA GLY A 79 -13.63 -2.47 -11.74
C GLY A 79 -13.84 -2.92 -10.29
N PRO A 80 -14.56 -4.02 -10.11
CA PRO A 80 -14.78 -4.62 -8.80
C PRO A 80 -13.51 -5.30 -8.27
N HIS A 81 -13.59 -5.81 -7.06
CA HIS A 81 -12.56 -6.72 -6.52
C HIS A 81 -12.40 -7.93 -7.49
N PRO A 82 -11.17 -8.36 -7.82
CA PRO A 82 -9.87 -8.00 -7.21
C PRO A 82 -9.01 -6.97 -7.99
N SER A 83 -9.60 -5.96 -8.61
CA SER A 83 -8.85 -4.96 -9.41
C SER A 83 -7.72 -4.25 -8.63
N GLY A 84 -7.82 -4.16 -7.29
CA GLY A 84 -6.79 -3.62 -6.41
C GLY A 84 -5.70 -4.60 -6.04
N ASN A 85 -5.84 -5.89 -6.38
CA ASN A 85 -4.79 -6.86 -6.10
C ASN A 85 -3.61 -6.63 -7.05
N VAL A 86 -2.42 -6.44 -6.47
CA VAL A 86 -1.21 -6.14 -7.24
C VAL A 86 -0.84 -7.25 -8.24
N GLY A 87 -1.12 -8.51 -7.90
CA GLY A 87 -0.89 -9.64 -8.82
C GLY A 87 -1.78 -9.56 -10.08
N VAL A 88 -3.02 -9.12 -9.92
CA VAL A 88 -3.94 -8.86 -11.06
C VAL A 88 -3.42 -7.70 -11.90
N GLN A 89 -2.97 -6.62 -11.27
CA GLN A 89 -2.39 -5.47 -11.96
C GLN A 89 -1.13 -5.86 -12.74
N ILE A 90 -0.23 -6.62 -12.14
CA ILE A 90 0.99 -7.15 -12.80
C ILE A 90 0.61 -7.96 -14.04
N HIS A 91 -0.39 -8.83 -13.94
CA HIS A 91 -0.84 -9.64 -15.08
C HIS A 91 -1.28 -8.78 -16.26
N HIS A 92 -1.91 -7.64 -16.00
CA HIS A 92 -2.37 -6.74 -17.07
C HIS A 92 -1.29 -5.78 -17.58
N ILE A 93 -0.33 -5.38 -16.75
CA ILE A 93 0.72 -4.42 -17.13
C ILE A 93 1.92 -5.15 -17.76
N ASN A 94 2.47 -6.12 -17.04
CA ASN A 94 3.70 -6.82 -17.41
C ASN A 94 3.70 -8.25 -16.83
N PRO A 95 3.05 -9.21 -17.51
CA PRO A 95 2.94 -10.58 -17.02
C PRO A 95 4.28 -11.21 -16.67
N ILE A 96 4.29 -11.97 -15.58
CA ILE A 96 5.48 -12.68 -15.09
C ILE A 96 5.65 -13.97 -15.89
N ASN A 97 6.85 -14.19 -16.41
CA ASN A 97 7.26 -15.43 -17.05
C ASN A 97 8.19 -16.24 -16.12
N SER A 98 8.43 -17.50 -16.48
CA SER A 98 9.35 -18.34 -15.72
C SER A 98 10.75 -17.72 -15.68
N GLY A 99 11.29 -17.56 -14.46
CA GLY A 99 12.59 -16.93 -14.21
C GLY A 99 12.56 -15.43 -13.98
N ASP A 100 11.43 -14.75 -14.22
CA ASP A 100 11.31 -13.32 -13.92
C ASP A 100 11.24 -13.09 -12.40
N VAL A 101 11.94 -12.05 -11.94
CA VAL A 101 11.85 -11.53 -10.57
C VAL A 101 11.12 -10.20 -10.63
N VAL A 102 10.01 -10.10 -9.91
CA VAL A 102 9.20 -8.88 -9.81
C VAL A 102 9.06 -8.52 -8.34
N TRP A 103 9.30 -7.26 -8.02
CA TRP A 103 9.10 -6.76 -6.67
C TRP A 103 7.77 -6.04 -6.54
N ILE A 104 7.16 -6.21 -5.37
CA ILE A 104 5.99 -5.46 -4.96
C ILE A 104 6.32 -4.69 -3.70
N ILE A 105 5.78 -3.48 -3.57
CA ILE A 105 5.96 -2.66 -2.38
C ILE A 105 4.64 -1.95 -2.06
N LYS A 106 4.31 -1.88 -0.77
CA LYS A 106 3.11 -1.18 -0.30
C LYS A 106 3.35 0.34 -0.23
N PRO A 107 2.33 1.17 -0.49
CA PRO A 107 2.47 2.63 -0.45
C PRO A 107 3.05 3.18 0.86
N GLU A 108 2.66 2.63 2.00
CA GLU A 108 3.18 3.07 3.30
C GLU A 108 4.66 2.72 3.51
N ASP A 109 5.18 1.66 2.89
CA ASP A 109 6.60 1.32 2.94
C ASP A 109 7.41 2.32 2.12
N ILE A 110 6.86 2.81 1.02
CA ILE A 110 7.46 3.88 0.21
C ILE A 110 7.53 5.19 1.00
N ILE A 111 6.47 5.55 1.75
CA ILE A 111 6.50 6.69 2.67
C ILE A 111 7.62 6.53 3.71
N THR A 112 7.78 5.31 4.24
CA THR A 112 8.84 5.01 5.22
C THR A 112 10.23 5.19 4.61
N ILE A 113 10.45 4.72 3.38
CA ILE A 113 11.70 4.92 2.63
C ILE A 113 11.95 6.42 2.41
N GLY A 114 10.96 7.16 1.91
CA GLY A 114 11.08 8.60 1.67
C GLY A 114 11.36 9.38 2.96
N SER A 115 10.71 9.02 4.06
CA SER A 115 10.97 9.60 5.38
C SER A 115 12.41 9.34 5.83
N PHE A 116 12.88 8.10 5.70
CA PHE A 116 14.25 7.73 6.04
C PHE A 116 15.29 8.50 5.21
N LEU A 117 15.08 8.59 3.90
CA LEU A 117 15.97 9.34 3.01
C LEU A 117 16.00 10.85 3.32
N LYS A 118 14.88 11.41 3.75
CA LYS A 118 14.76 12.83 4.10
C LYS A 118 15.34 13.16 5.47
N THR A 119 15.16 12.29 6.46
CA THR A 119 15.46 12.60 7.87
C THR A 119 16.65 11.82 8.43
N GLY A 120 17.04 10.72 7.82
CA GLY A 120 18.00 9.75 8.36
C GLY A 120 17.45 8.86 9.47
N GLU A 121 16.16 9.01 9.84
CA GLU A 121 15.53 8.25 10.92
C GLU A 121 14.50 7.25 10.38
N PHE A 122 14.57 6.01 10.87
CA PHE A 122 13.58 4.98 10.54
C PHE A 122 12.31 5.19 11.35
N CYS A 123 11.21 5.50 10.67
CA CYS A 123 9.92 5.76 11.28
C CYS A 123 8.89 4.71 10.85
N PRO A 124 8.68 3.62 11.61
CA PRO A 124 7.80 2.52 11.25
C PRO A 124 6.32 2.83 11.54
N ASN A 125 5.88 4.03 11.18
CA ASN A 125 4.49 4.42 11.36
C ASN A 125 3.59 3.70 10.37
N ARG A 126 2.38 3.38 10.80
CA ARG A 126 1.32 2.78 9.99
C ARG A 126 -0.02 3.45 10.29
N THR A 127 -0.83 3.56 9.27
CA THR A 127 -2.23 3.94 9.42
C THR A 127 -3.08 2.69 9.21
N ILE A 128 -3.87 2.34 10.20
CA ILE A 128 -4.78 1.20 10.14
C ILE A 128 -6.21 1.67 10.19
N ALA A 129 -7.10 0.99 9.47
CA ALA A 129 -8.53 1.18 9.57
C ALA A 129 -9.11 0.10 10.47
N VAL A 130 -9.94 0.48 11.43
CA VAL A 130 -10.76 -0.46 12.20
C VAL A 130 -12.20 -0.23 11.84
N SER A 131 -12.83 -1.24 11.26
CA SER A 131 -14.18 -1.17 10.71
C SER A 131 -14.86 -2.52 10.78
N GLY A 132 -16.14 -2.56 10.53
CA GLY A 132 -16.96 -3.76 10.52
C GLY A 132 -18.26 -3.56 11.28
N PRO A 133 -19.24 -4.47 11.15
CA PRO A 133 -20.56 -4.31 11.77
C PRO A 133 -20.56 -4.08 13.28
N PRO A 134 -19.66 -4.70 14.09
CA PRO A 134 -19.61 -4.48 15.53
C PRO A 134 -18.97 -3.14 15.94
N VAL A 135 -18.31 -2.43 15.03
CA VAL A 135 -17.62 -1.17 15.32
C VAL A 135 -18.58 -0.01 15.19
N ASN A 136 -18.96 0.62 16.32
CA ASN A 136 -19.90 1.73 16.32
C ASN A 136 -19.44 2.92 15.48
N ASN A 137 -18.13 3.24 15.54
CA ASN A 137 -17.55 4.35 14.84
C ASN A 137 -16.27 3.88 14.10
N PRO A 138 -16.38 3.47 12.83
CA PRO A 138 -15.21 3.14 12.02
C PRO A 138 -14.24 4.31 11.94
N MET A 139 -12.94 4.07 12.15
CA MET A 139 -11.94 5.13 12.12
C MET A 139 -10.55 4.63 11.77
N TYR A 140 -9.68 5.59 11.39
CA TYR A 140 -8.27 5.36 11.18
C TYR A 140 -7.46 5.64 12.44
N PHE A 141 -6.45 4.79 12.69
CA PHE A 141 -5.50 4.97 13.78
C PHE A 141 -4.08 5.10 13.21
N LYS A 142 -3.36 6.13 13.63
CA LYS A 142 -1.91 6.21 13.41
C LYS A 142 -1.21 5.43 14.51
N THR A 143 -0.43 4.43 14.16
CA THR A 143 0.26 3.53 15.08
C THR A 143 1.64 3.17 14.56
N ARG A 144 2.32 2.21 15.18
CA ARG A 144 3.63 1.70 14.75
C ARG A 144 3.54 0.21 14.46
N VAL A 145 4.36 -0.26 13.54
CA VAL A 145 4.58 -1.70 13.32
C VAL A 145 4.96 -2.36 14.64
N GLY A 146 4.30 -3.46 14.99
CA GLY A 146 4.53 -4.19 16.26
C GLY A 146 3.79 -3.62 17.49
N ALA A 147 2.97 -2.57 17.34
CA ALA A 147 2.15 -2.07 18.43
C ALA A 147 1.12 -3.13 18.89
N LYS A 148 0.88 -3.20 20.20
CA LYS A 148 -0.14 -4.11 20.75
C LYS A 148 -1.54 -3.66 20.29
N LEU A 149 -2.33 -4.58 19.74
CA LEU A 149 -3.71 -4.30 19.32
C LEU A 149 -4.58 -3.72 20.45
N ASN A 150 -4.41 -4.18 21.68
CA ASN A 150 -5.16 -3.67 22.82
C ASN A 150 -5.01 -2.15 23.01
N SER A 151 -3.85 -1.57 22.65
CA SER A 151 -3.66 -0.12 22.73
C SER A 151 -4.56 0.67 21.78
N ILE A 152 -5.05 0.03 20.72
CA ILE A 152 -5.94 0.59 19.73
C ILE A 152 -7.39 0.25 20.07
N LEU A 153 -7.64 -1.03 20.39
CA LEU A 153 -8.98 -1.55 20.67
C LEU A 153 -9.62 -0.91 21.91
N ASN A 154 -8.83 -0.51 22.91
CA ASN A 154 -9.33 0.21 24.10
C ASN A 154 -9.98 1.56 23.76
N HIS A 155 -9.77 2.10 22.59
CA HIS A 155 -10.37 3.36 22.11
C HIS A 155 -11.64 3.14 21.27
N ILE A 156 -12.04 1.88 21.07
CA ILE A 156 -13.15 1.50 20.21
C ILE A 156 -14.27 0.87 21.04
N ASN A 157 -15.48 1.33 20.83
CA ASN A 157 -16.66 0.71 21.39
C ASN A 157 -17.19 -0.36 20.43
N PHE A 158 -17.23 -1.60 20.91
CA PHE A 158 -17.82 -2.74 20.19
C PHE A 158 -19.21 -3.04 20.74
N ASN A 159 -20.15 -3.35 19.85
CA ASN A 159 -21.53 -3.67 20.24
C ASN A 159 -21.69 -5.09 20.79
N ASP A 160 -20.81 -6.03 20.38
CA ASP A 160 -20.91 -7.44 20.69
C ASP A 160 -19.53 -8.09 20.89
N ASN A 161 -19.52 -9.31 21.44
CA ASN A 161 -18.35 -10.18 21.37
C ASN A 161 -18.11 -10.58 19.92
N CYS A 162 -17.07 -10.04 19.31
CA CYS A 162 -16.73 -10.32 17.92
C CYS A 162 -15.31 -10.86 17.79
N LEU A 163 -15.03 -11.47 16.64
CA LEU A 163 -13.68 -11.83 16.24
C LEU A 163 -13.09 -10.68 15.44
N LEU A 164 -11.82 -10.39 15.72
CA LEU A 164 -11.02 -9.45 14.97
C LEU A 164 -10.19 -10.22 13.93
N TYR A 165 -10.28 -9.81 12.68
CA TYR A 165 -9.49 -10.35 11.58
C TYR A 165 -8.60 -9.27 10.96
N THR A 166 -7.48 -9.67 10.38
CA THR A 166 -6.74 -8.85 9.41
C THR A 166 -7.35 -9.04 8.03
N SER A 167 -7.15 -8.13 7.10
CA SER A 167 -7.79 -8.18 5.77
C SER A 167 -7.39 -9.40 4.93
N ASP A 168 -6.26 -10.01 5.24
CA ASP A 168 -5.70 -11.21 4.63
C ASP A 168 -5.99 -12.51 5.41
N ALA A 169 -6.69 -12.43 6.53
CA ALA A 169 -7.03 -13.61 7.35
C ALA A 169 -8.26 -14.39 6.86
N ALA A 170 -8.84 -13.98 5.76
CA ALA A 170 -10.03 -14.62 5.18
C ALA A 170 -9.71 -15.58 4.02
N ASP A 171 -8.45 -15.82 3.70
CA ASP A 171 -7.98 -16.75 2.66
C ASP A 171 -7.73 -18.16 3.20
#